data_6d2d543bb463e896c3b1045ee714ed7f
#
_entry.id   6d2d543bb463e896c3b1045ee714ed7f
#
_cell.length_a   1.000
_cell.length_b   1.000
_cell.length_c   1.000
_cell.angle_alpha   90.00
_cell.angle_beta   90.00
_cell.angle_gamma   90.00
#
_symmetry.space_group_name_H-M   'P 1'
#
loop_
_entity.id
_entity.type
_entity.pdbx_description
1 polymer ?
#
loop_
_entity_poly.entity_id
_entity_poly.type
_entity_poly.pdbx_seq_one_letter_code
_entity_poly.pdbx_strand_id
1 'polypeptide(L)'
;MKTGVALALIGVGLLCVGQAAAQRGGMGGGQAPPEIMPNTDKETMILSLPEEWYPTQPLGNENMTDSYLFPVGQDHAGWTETLRQEVFKTTAGIEAAERVYELRTASNRESCSGYTSRIRDEGPENGYSMIFWEQLCELGEEEAVASLHKVVLGNDQLYILSKIWKYDPSNGIWRDWRNYFEDVYVCDPNRPEHPCRPMQLPPRGGRGGR
;
A
#
# COMPACT_ATOMS: atom_id res chain seq x y z
N MET A 1 -30.58 27.59 -28.59
CA MET A 1 -30.72 27.25 -27.17
C MET A 1 -29.34 26.78 -26.70
N LYS A 2 -28.65 27.64 -25.90
CA LYS A 2 -27.31 27.35 -25.37
C LYS A 2 -27.48 26.97 -23.90
N THR A 3 -27.24 25.72 -23.56
CA THR A 3 -27.18 25.20 -22.18
C THR A 3 -25.74 25.22 -21.70
N GLY A 4 -25.45 26.15 -20.77
CA GLY A 4 -24.15 26.23 -20.11
C GLY A 4 -24.06 25.17 -19.01
N VAL A 5 -22.97 24.44 -19.01
CA VAL A 5 -22.58 23.51 -17.93
C VAL A 5 -21.70 24.30 -16.97
N ALA A 6 -22.17 24.43 -15.73
CA ALA A 6 -21.38 25.02 -14.64
C ALA A 6 -20.39 23.99 -14.09
N LEU A 7 -19.10 24.29 -14.20
CA LEU A 7 -18.02 23.56 -13.58
C LEU A 7 -17.91 23.97 -12.10
N ALA A 8 -18.21 23.06 -11.20
CA ALA A 8 -17.93 23.24 -9.78
C ALA A 8 -16.47 22.87 -9.49
N LEU A 9 -15.65 23.88 -9.19
CA LEU A 9 -14.29 23.73 -8.70
C LEU A 9 -14.33 23.31 -7.23
N ILE A 10 -13.98 22.06 -6.97
CA ILE A 10 -13.73 21.56 -5.61
C ILE A 10 -12.31 21.98 -5.23
N GLY A 11 -12.20 22.88 -4.25
CA GLY A 11 -10.94 23.39 -3.75
C GLY A 11 -10.13 22.31 -3.03
N VAL A 12 -8.96 22.03 -3.55
CA VAL A 12 -7.93 21.26 -2.88
C VAL A 12 -7.26 22.16 -1.85
N GLY A 13 -7.49 21.88 -0.57
CA GLY A 13 -6.84 22.59 0.54
C GLY A 13 -5.33 22.31 0.55
N LEU A 14 -4.55 23.32 0.21
CA LEU A 14 -3.09 23.33 0.29
C LEU A 14 -2.71 23.42 1.77
N LEU A 15 -2.20 22.33 2.36
CA LEU A 15 -1.60 22.36 3.69
C LEU A 15 -0.25 23.07 3.63
N CYS A 16 -0.21 24.30 4.16
CA CYS A 16 1.02 25.04 4.41
C CYS A 16 1.88 24.30 5.44
N VAL A 17 2.99 23.74 5.00
CA VAL A 17 4.05 23.23 5.88
C VAL A 17 4.81 24.42 6.45
N GLY A 18 4.56 24.71 7.74
CA GLY A 18 5.30 25.73 8.49
C GLY A 18 6.78 25.36 8.59
N GLN A 19 7.64 26.29 8.15
CA GLN A 19 9.08 26.21 8.36
C GLN A 19 9.41 26.42 9.85
N ALA A 20 9.84 25.37 10.52
CA ALA A 20 10.41 25.48 11.85
C ALA A 20 11.86 25.95 11.77
N ALA A 21 12.14 27.10 12.38
CA ALA A 21 13.46 27.69 12.51
C ALA A 21 14.41 26.76 13.27
N ALA A 22 15.61 26.56 12.74
CA ALA A 22 16.66 25.80 13.39
C ALA A 22 17.23 26.58 14.58
N GLN A 23 16.96 26.13 15.80
CA GLN A 23 17.73 26.48 16.98
C GLN A 23 18.87 25.47 17.16
N ARG A 24 20.10 25.96 16.95
CA ARG A 24 21.34 25.28 17.37
C ARG A 24 21.51 25.44 18.88
N GLY A 25 21.71 24.36 19.58
CA GLY A 25 22.28 24.40 20.95
C GLY A 25 21.80 23.23 21.82
N GLY A 26 22.73 22.37 22.25
CA GLY A 26 22.53 21.45 23.36
C GLY A 26 22.82 19.98 23.06
N MET A 27 23.92 19.52 23.62
CA MET A 27 24.35 18.11 23.67
C MET A 27 23.32 17.21 24.36
N GLY A 28 23.14 16.01 23.82
CA GLY A 28 22.92 14.81 24.60
C GLY A 28 21.48 14.51 25.03
N GLY A 29 20.87 13.67 24.35
CA GLY A 29 19.64 12.96 24.65
C GLY A 29 19.00 12.60 23.34
N GLY A 30 19.23 11.38 22.85
CA GLY A 30 18.53 10.89 21.66
C GLY A 30 17.04 10.93 21.91
N GLN A 31 16.39 12.04 21.56
CA GLN A 31 14.93 12.07 21.50
C GLN A 31 14.50 11.08 20.42
N ALA A 32 13.68 10.14 20.80
CA ALA A 32 12.99 9.29 19.85
C ALA A 32 12.34 10.20 18.79
N PRO A 33 12.36 9.81 17.51
CA PRO A 33 11.68 10.57 16.47
C PRO A 33 10.20 10.76 16.88
N PRO A 34 9.60 11.91 16.54
CA PRO A 34 8.22 12.16 16.90
C PRO A 34 7.32 11.09 16.27
N GLU A 35 6.55 10.43 17.11
CA GLU A 35 5.51 9.51 16.68
C GLU A 35 4.40 10.34 16.03
N ILE A 36 4.09 10.03 14.77
CA ILE A 36 2.98 10.66 14.03
C ILE A 36 1.81 9.69 14.04
N MET A 37 0.73 10.05 14.72
CA MET A 37 -0.52 9.29 14.61
C MET A 37 -1.11 9.47 13.21
N PRO A 38 -1.60 8.38 12.59
CA PRO A 38 -2.34 8.48 11.33
C PRO A 38 -3.53 9.43 11.49
N ASN A 39 -3.63 10.43 10.62
CA ASN A 39 -4.77 11.33 10.60
C ASN A 39 -5.91 10.68 9.82
N THR A 40 -6.65 9.82 10.47
CA THR A 40 -7.83 9.16 9.92
C THR A 40 -8.99 9.23 10.92
N ASP A 41 -10.19 9.42 10.40
CA ASP A 41 -11.45 9.46 11.16
C ASP A 41 -12.29 8.19 10.99
N LYS A 42 -11.80 7.21 10.24
CA LYS A 42 -12.48 5.96 9.91
C LYS A 42 -11.49 4.83 9.64
N GLU A 43 -12.04 3.61 9.51
CA GLU A 43 -11.27 2.44 9.08
C GLU A 43 -10.45 2.73 7.82
N THR A 44 -9.15 2.46 7.89
CA THR A 44 -8.22 2.79 6.80
C THR A 44 -6.98 1.90 6.81
N MET A 45 -6.43 1.63 5.63
CA MET A 45 -5.13 0.98 5.49
C MET A 45 -4.03 2.04 5.64
N ILE A 46 -3.12 1.81 6.57
CA ILE A 46 -1.97 2.66 6.85
C ILE A 46 -0.75 2.10 6.13
N LEU A 47 -0.13 2.93 5.31
CA LEU A 47 1.11 2.62 4.63
C LEU A 47 1.99 3.88 4.54
N SER A 48 3.30 3.70 4.60
CA SER A 48 4.27 4.77 4.35
C SER A 48 4.56 4.85 2.86
N LEU A 49 4.62 6.06 2.29
CA LEU A 49 5.05 6.19 0.89
C LEU A 49 6.55 5.84 0.80
N PRO A 50 6.96 4.91 -0.08
CA PRO A 50 8.37 4.65 -0.32
C PRO A 50 9.06 5.91 -0.88
N GLU A 51 10.34 6.10 -0.56
CA GLU A 51 11.13 7.21 -1.13
C GLU A 51 11.12 7.14 -2.66
N GLU A 52 10.99 8.30 -3.32
CA GLU A 52 10.97 8.43 -4.77
C GLU A 52 9.78 7.75 -5.48
N TRP A 53 8.72 7.43 -4.73
CA TRP A 53 7.45 6.95 -5.28
C TRP A 53 6.38 8.03 -5.19
N TYR A 54 5.51 8.08 -6.18
CA TYR A 54 4.41 9.03 -6.20
C TYR A 54 3.07 8.35 -6.52
N PRO A 55 1.99 8.75 -5.83
CA PRO A 55 0.66 8.24 -6.11
C PRO A 55 0.13 8.88 -7.41
N THR A 56 -0.62 8.08 -8.18
CA THR A 56 -1.43 8.60 -9.27
C THR A 56 -2.81 9.03 -8.74
N GLN A 57 -3.57 9.71 -9.60
CA GLN A 57 -4.97 9.96 -9.29
C GLN A 57 -5.71 8.61 -9.16
N PRO A 58 -6.43 8.39 -8.07
CA PRO A 58 -7.21 7.17 -7.89
C PRO A 58 -8.22 6.97 -9.02
N LEU A 59 -8.31 5.75 -9.48
CA LEU A 59 -9.32 5.27 -10.41
C LEU A 59 -10.41 4.54 -9.63
N GLY A 60 -11.54 4.29 -10.26
CA GLY A 60 -12.57 3.47 -9.63
C GLY A 60 -13.98 3.99 -9.85
N ASN A 61 -14.89 3.48 -9.03
CA ASN A 61 -16.30 3.79 -9.07
C ASN A 61 -16.86 3.88 -7.63
N GLU A 62 -18.17 3.91 -7.49
CA GLU A 62 -18.82 3.95 -6.17
C GLU A 62 -18.51 2.75 -5.26
N ASN A 63 -18.11 1.60 -5.83
CA ASN A 63 -17.90 0.34 -5.10
C ASN A 63 -16.42 0.00 -4.87
N MET A 64 -15.50 0.62 -5.63
CA MET A 64 -14.08 0.32 -5.56
C MET A 64 -13.23 1.56 -5.84
N THR A 65 -12.16 1.71 -5.09
CA THR A 65 -11.07 2.64 -5.39
C THR A 65 -9.82 1.84 -5.76
N ASP A 66 -9.15 2.23 -6.83
CA ASP A 66 -7.93 1.61 -7.34
C ASP A 66 -6.86 2.69 -7.50
N SER A 67 -5.81 2.60 -6.72
CA SER A 67 -4.73 3.59 -6.66
C SER A 67 -3.40 2.94 -7.00
N TYR A 68 -2.60 3.62 -7.81
CA TYR A 68 -1.28 3.16 -8.20
C TYR A 68 -0.22 4.13 -7.70
N LEU A 69 0.90 3.58 -7.27
CA LEU A 69 2.12 4.31 -6.98
C LEU A 69 3.21 3.78 -7.92
N PHE A 70 3.98 4.70 -8.49
CA PHE A 70 5.09 4.36 -9.37
C PHE A 70 6.38 4.99 -8.86
N PRO A 71 7.54 4.36 -9.11
CA PRO A 71 8.83 5.03 -8.95
C PRO A 71 8.91 6.26 -9.85
N VAL A 72 9.72 7.25 -9.45
CA VAL A 72 10.00 8.42 -10.29
C VAL A 72 10.46 8.00 -11.69
N GLY A 73 9.82 8.57 -12.72
CA GLY A 73 10.10 8.27 -14.13
C GLY A 73 9.30 7.12 -14.72
N GLN A 74 8.42 6.48 -13.96
CA GLN A 74 7.48 5.47 -14.44
C GLN A 74 6.03 5.96 -14.31
N ASP A 75 5.15 5.42 -15.14
CA ASP A 75 3.72 5.72 -15.17
C ASP A 75 2.91 4.54 -15.72
N HIS A 76 1.60 4.71 -15.90
CA HIS A 76 0.72 3.67 -16.44
C HIS A 76 1.13 3.14 -17.82
N ALA A 77 1.83 3.94 -18.65
CA ALA A 77 2.20 3.57 -20.01
C ALA A 77 3.50 2.77 -20.07
N GLY A 78 4.43 3.00 -19.12
CA GLY A 78 5.78 2.45 -19.21
C GLY A 78 6.39 2.05 -17.86
N TRP A 79 5.64 1.27 -17.03
CA TRP A 79 6.15 0.80 -15.75
C TRP A 79 6.79 -0.59 -15.85
N THR A 80 7.78 -0.80 -15.01
CA THR A 80 8.38 -2.11 -14.74
C THR A 80 8.01 -2.63 -13.36
N GLU A 81 7.63 -1.72 -12.45
CA GLU A 81 7.17 -2.05 -11.11
C GLU A 81 6.14 -1.03 -10.61
N THR A 82 5.23 -1.48 -9.78
CA THR A 82 4.18 -0.64 -9.19
C THR A 82 3.77 -1.15 -7.81
N LEU A 83 3.28 -0.24 -6.98
CA LEU A 83 2.50 -0.57 -5.78
C LEU A 83 1.05 -0.18 -6.06
N ARG A 84 0.12 -1.12 -5.95
CA ARG A 84 -1.29 -0.95 -6.22
C ARG A 84 -2.09 -1.16 -4.95
N GLN A 85 -2.97 -0.24 -4.63
CA GLN A 85 -3.92 -0.36 -3.55
C GLN A 85 -5.34 -0.41 -4.12
N GLU A 86 -6.04 -1.49 -3.83
CA GLU A 86 -7.47 -1.66 -4.15
C GLU A 86 -8.27 -1.63 -2.84
N VAL A 87 -9.31 -0.83 -2.80
CA VAL A 87 -10.23 -0.75 -1.67
C VAL A 87 -11.65 -0.98 -2.18
N PHE A 88 -12.25 -2.10 -1.79
CA PHE A 88 -13.63 -2.43 -2.08
C PHE A 88 -14.50 -1.97 -0.92
N LYS A 89 -15.54 -1.18 -1.20
CA LYS A 89 -16.45 -0.60 -0.21
C LYS A 89 -17.50 -1.58 0.32
N THR A 90 -17.30 -2.86 0.06
CA THR A 90 -18.16 -3.92 0.54
C THR A 90 -17.34 -5.19 0.75
N THR A 91 -17.67 -5.90 1.78
CA THR A 91 -17.13 -7.24 2.07
C THR A 91 -18.11 -8.35 1.68
N ALA A 92 -19.20 -8.02 1.01
CA ALA A 92 -20.29 -8.94 0.70
C ALA A 92 -19.80 -10.22 -0.01
N GLY A 93 -20.04 -11.37 0.61
CA GLY A 93 -19.62 -12.66 0.09
C GLY A 93 -18.16 -13.05 0.35
N ILE A 94 -17.41 -12.19 1.07
CA ILE A 94 -16.05 -12.49 1.54
C ILE A 94 -16.12 -12.63 3.06
N GLU A 95 -15.92 -13.84 3.55
CA GLU A 95 -15.99 -14.17 5.00
C GLU A 95 -14.58 -14.18 5.64
N ALA A 96 -13.54 -14.31 4.83
CA ALA A 96 -12.15 -14.31 5.28
C ALA A 96 -11.21 -13.85 4.16
N ALA A 97 -10.06 -13.27 4.51
CA ALA A 97 -9.05 -12.81 3.57
C ALA A 97 -8.52 -13.95 2.67
N GLU A 98 -8.45 -15.16 3.19
CA GLU A 98 -8.01 -16.38 2.50
C GLU A 98 -8.86 -16.68 1.25
N ARG A 99 -10.13 -16.31 1.26
CA ARG A 99 -11.00 -16.47 0.07
C ARG A 99 -10.52 -15.63 -1.11
N VAL A 100 -10.00 -14.45 -0.85
CA VAL A 100 -9.43 -13.60 -1.90
C VAL A 100 -8.15 -14.22 -2.48
N TYR A 101 -7.30 -14.78 -1.61
CA TYR A 101 -6.12 -15.53 -2.03
C TYR A 101 -6.47 -16.68 -2.97
N GLU A 102 -7.42 -17.53 -2.57
CA GLU A 102 -7.89 -18.65 -3.40
C GLU A 102 -8.36 -18.21 -4.78
N LEU A 103 -9.22 -17.17 -4.84
CA LEU A 103 -9.74 -16.67 -6.10
C LEU A 103 -8.66 -16.11 -7.02
N ARG A 104 -7.74 -15.31 -6.47
CA ARG A 104 -6.66 -14.69 -7.25
C ARG A 104 -5.62 -15.70 -7.72
N THR A 105 -5.24 -16.64 -6.86
CA THR A 105 -4.26 -17.67 -7.23
C THR A 105 -4.82 -18.68 -8.22
N ALA A 106 -6.10 -19.03 -8.15
CA ALA A 106 -6.74 -19.88 -9.15
C ALA A 106 -6.69 -19.25 -10.54
N SER A 107 -7.10 -17.99 -10.68
CA SER A 107 -7.07 -17.26 -11.96
C SER A 107 -5.65 -17.12 -12.52
N ASN A 108 -4.67 -16.80 -11.68
CA ASN A 108 -3.28 -16.64 -12.12
C ASN A 108 -2.67 -17.97 -12.56
N ARG A 109 -3.00 -19.07 -11.86
CA ARG A 109 -2.51 -20.42 -12.24
C ARG A 109 -2.96 -20.86 -13.62
N GLU A 110 -4.13 -20.44 -14.06
CA GLU A 110 -4.65 -20.73 -15.39
C GLU A 110 -3.98 -19.91 -16.49
N SER A 111 -3.44 -18.75 -16.14
CA SER A 111 -2.88 -17.78 -17.11
C SER A 111 -1.37 -17.88 -17.27
N CYS A 112 -0.66 -18.51 -16.33
CA CYS A 112 0.80 -18.59 -16.31
C CYS A 112 1.30 -19.91 -16.91
N SER A 113 2.38 -19.87 -17.68
CA SER A 113 3.09 -21.08 -18.17
C SER A 113 3.81 -21.82 -17.04
N GLY A 114 4.32 -21.06 -16.05
CA GLY A 114 4.83 -21.54 -14.77
C GLY A 114 4.27 -20.66 -13.65
N TYR A 115 3.81 -21.28 -12.57
CA TYR A 115 3.21 -20.55 -11.46
C TYR A 115 3.67 -21.11 -10.12
N THR A 116 4.17 -20.23 -9.26
CA THR A 116 4.45 -20.52 -7.87
C THR A 116 3.79 -19.50 -6.96
N SER A 117 3.30 -19.93 -5.82
CA SER A 117 2.74 -19.05 -4.81
C SER A 117 3.10 -19.60 -3.41
N ARG A 118 3.38 -18.68 -2.49
CA ARG A 118 3.74 -19.00 -1.12
C ARG A 118 3.12 -18.02 -0.15
N ILE A 119 2.29 -18.53 0.75
CA ILE A 119 1.79 -17.76 1.89
C ILE A 119 2.97 -17.44 2.81
N ARG A 120 3.09 -16.19 3.22
CA ARG A 120 4.10 -15.66 4.12
C ARG A 120 3.57 -15.48 5.51
N ASP A 121 2.33 -15.01 5.62
CA ASP A 121 1.64 -14.84 6.89
C ASP A 121 0.13 -14.90 6.67
N GLU A 122 -0.60 -15.39 7.67
CA GLU A 122 -2.06 -15.48 7.66
C GLU A 122 -2.61 -15.48 9.09
N GLY A 123 -3.81 -14.96 9.24
CA GLY A 123 -4.50 -14.91 10.53
C GLY A 123 -4.93 -13.49 10.92
N PRO A 124 -5.18 -13.25 12.21
CA PRO A 124 -5.63 -11.94 12.67
C PRO A 124 -4.46 -10.94 12.77
N GLU A 125 -4.57 -9.81 12.04
CA GLU A 125 -3.71 -8.65 12.19
C GLU A 125 -4.53 -7.46 12.68
N ASN A 126 -4.15 -6.87 13.80
CA ASN A 126 -4.90 -5.77 14.43
C ASN A 126 -6.41 -6.07 14.59
N GLY A 127 -6.76 -7.36 14.80
CA GLY A 127 -8.14 -7.83 14.95
C GLY A 127 -8.89 -8.13 13.65
N TYR A 128 -8.30 -7.88 12.49
CA TYR A 128 -8.87 -8.18 11.17
C TYR A 128 -8.32 -9.49 10.60
N SER A 129 -9.11 -10.22 9.79
CA SER A 129 -8.61 -11.34 9.00
C SER A 129 -7.65 -10.82 7.93
N MET A 130 -6.45 -11.38 7.87
CA MET A 130 -5.38 -10.97 6.97
C MET A 130 -4.74 -12.19 6.33
N ILE A 131 -4.30 -12.05 5.06
CA ILE A 131 -3.41 -12.97 4.38
C ILE A 131 -2.36 -12.20 3.58
N PHE A 132 -1.12 -12.66 3.66
CA PHE A 132 0.03 -12.11 2.95
C PHE A 132 0.74 -13.22 2.19
N TRP A 133 0.94 -13.03 0.87
CA TRP A 133 1.62 -14.02 0.02
C TRP A 133 2.47 -13.39 -1.05
N GLU A 134 3.37 -14.17 -1.57
CA GLU A 134 4.15 -13.87 -2.76
C GLU A 134 3.82 -14.86 -3.87
N GLN A 135 4.00 -14.41 -5.11
CA GLN A 135 3.83 -15.26 -6.28
C GLN A 135 4.77 -14.86 -7.40
N LEU A 136 5.08 -15.86 -8.25
CA LEU A 136 5.79 -15.69 -9.50
C LEU A 136 4.96 -16.37 -10.59
N CYS A 137 4.71 -15.63 -11.66
CA CYS A 137 4.01 -16.07 -12.86
C CYS A 137 4.96 -15.93 -14.05
N GLU A 138 5.28 -17.02 -14.70
CA GLU A 138 6.01 -17.05 -15.96
C GLU A 138 5.00 -16.94 -17.12
N LEU A 139 5.19 -15.96 -17.99
CA LEU A 139 4.29 -15.71 -19.12
C LEU A 139 4.87 -16.23 -20.46
N GLY A 140 6.14 -16.63 -20.47
CA GLY A 140 6.88 -17.11 -21.61
C GLY A 140 8.34 -17.37 -21.23
N GLU A 141 9.21 -17.54 -22.24
CA GLU A 141 10.62 -17.90 -22.01
C GLU A 141 11.43 -16.79 -21.26
N GLU A 142 11.05 -15.52 -21.42
CA GLU A 142 11.80 -14.38 -20.86
C GLU A 142 10.90 -13.41 -20.07
N GLU A 143 9.61 -13.66 -19.96
CA GLU A 143 8.68 -12.77 -19.28
C GLU A 143 8.20 -13.39 -17.97
N ALA A 144 8.40 -12.67 -16.89
CA ALA A 144 7.90 -13.03 -15.58
C ALA A 144 7.21 -11.84 -14.90
N VAL A 145 6.15 -12.12 -14.16
CA VAL A 145 5.51 -11.18 -13.24
C VAL A 145 5.61 -11.72 -11.83
N ALA A 146 6.40 -11.04 -11.03
CA ALA A 146 6.51 -11.32 -9.61
C ALA A 146 5.59 -10.38 -8.83
N SER A 147 5.00 -10.84 -7.73
CA SER A 147 4.20 -9.96 -6.88
C SER A 147 4.13 -10.39 -5.43
N LEU A 148 3.94 -9.39 -4.56
CA LEU A 148 3.52 -9.53 -3.17
C LEU A 148 2.10 -9.02 -3.05
N HIS A 149 1.30 -9.67 -2.24
CA HIS A 149 -0.08 -9.26 -1.98
C HIS A 149 -0.38 -9.36 -0.50
N LYS A 150 -0.97 -8.32 0.06
CA LYS A 150 -1.55 -8.34 1.40
C LYS A 150 -3.02 -7.99 1.28
N VAL A 151 -3.87 -8.84 1.83
CA VAL A 151 -5.31 -8.65 1.91
C VAL A 151 -5.70 -8.52 3.36
N VAL A 152 -6.48 -7.50 3.67
CA VAL A 152 -7.08 -7.33 4.99
C VAL A 152 -8.57 -7.15 4.82
N LEU A 153 -9.34 -8.02 5.46
CA LEU A 153 -10.78 -7.93 5.51
C LEU A 153 -11.18 -7.06 6.70
N GLY A 154 -11.50 -5.80 6.42
CA GLY A 154 -11.99 -4.86 7.40
C GLY A 154 -13.46 -5.10 7.75
N ASN A 155 -14.05 -4.25 8.59
CA ASN A 155 -15.46 -4.35 8.97
C ASN A 155 -16.41 -3.98 7.82
N ASP A 156 -16.05 -2.91 7.10
CA ASP A 156 -16.90 -2.34 6.05
C ASP A 156 -16.24 -2.40 4.66
N GLN A 157 -14.94 -2.64 4.61
CA GLN A 157 -14.14 -2.58 3.40
C GLN A 157 -13.17 -3.75 3.30
N LEU A 158 -12.88 -4.16 2.08
CA LEU A 158 -11.80 -5.10 1.77
C LEU A 158 -10.63 -4.31 1.20
N TYR A 159 -9.48 -4.47 1.80
CA TYR A 159 -8.23 -3.82 1.42
C TYR A 159 -7.28 -4.81 0.77
N ILE A 160 -6.74 -4.44 -0.38
CA ILE A 160 -5.74 -5.24 -1.08
C ILE A 160 -4.58 -4.33 -1.44
N LEU A 161 -3.39 -4.65 -0.96
CA LEU A 161 -2.15 -4.02 -1.37
C LEU A 161 -1.34 -5.02 -2.19
N SER A 162 -0.87 -4.59 -3.35
CA SER A 162 -0.09 -5.42 -4.27
C SER A 162 1.17 -4.69 -4.72
N LYS A 163 2.34 -5.26 -4.47
CA LYS A 163 3.58 -4.87 -5.14
C LYS A 163 3.78 -5.79 -6.33
N ILE A 164 3.98 -5.21 -7.51
CA ILE A 164 4.07 -5.96 -8.77
C ILE A 164 5.34 -5.55 -9.51
N TRP A 165 6.06 -6.53 -10.03
CA TRP A 165 7.23 -6.37 -10.90
C TRP A 165 7.00 -7.13 -12.20
N LYS A 166 7.41 -6.53 -13.33
CA LYS A 166 7.46 -7.19 -14.64
C LYS A 166 8.80 -7.90 -14.87
N TYR A 167 9.38 -8.43 -13.83
CA TYR A 167 10.63 -9.18 -13.80
C TYR A 167 10.71 -10.00 -12.51
N ASP A 168 11.64 -10.95 -12.43
CA ASP A 168 11.94 -11.63 -11.17
C ASP A 168 12.94 -10.79 -10.34
N PRO A 169 12.52 -10.19 -9.23
CA PRO A 169 13.39 -9.35 -8.43
C PRO A 169 14.40 -10.17 -7.63
N SER A 170 15.56 -9.56 -7.33
CA SER A 170 16.56 -10.20 -6.49
C SER A 170 16.06 -10.50 -5.08
N ASN A 171 16.68 -11.47 -4.40
CA ASN A 171 16.32 -11.81 -3.01
C ASN A 171 16.37 -10.61 -2.05
N GLY A 172 17.26 -9.63 -2.29
CA GLY A 172 17.33 -8.40 -1.51
C GLY A 172 16.07 -7.57 -1.67
N ILE A 173 15.63 -7.35 -2.90
CA ILE A 173 14.42 -6.60 -3.24
C ILE A 173 13.19 -7.30 -2.64
N TRP A 174 13.08 -8.64 -2.77
CA TRP A 174 12.01 -9.42 -2.16
C TRP A 174 11.95 -9.23 -0.64
N ARG A 175 13.10 -9.26 0.04
CA ARG A 175 13.18 -9.10 1.48
C ARG A 175 12.74 -7.71 1.91
N ASP A 176 13.24 -6.66 1.24
CA ASP A 176 12.98 -5.28 1.61
C ASP A 176 11.50 -4.93 1.44
N TRP A 177 10.86 -5.43 0.39
CA TRP A 177 9.42 -5.26 0.20
C TRP A 177 8.57 -6.13 1.14
N ARG A 178 9.03 -7.32 1.53
CA ARG A 178 8.35 -8.09 2.60
C ARG A 178 8.32 -7.31 3.91
N ASN A 179 9.45 -6.76 4.33
CA ASN A 179 9.52 -5.93 5.54
C ASN A 179 8.59 -4.71 5.43
N TYR A 180 8.53 -4.06 4.26
CA TYR A 180 7.59 -2.97 4.01
C TYR A 180 6.13 -3.41 4.22
N PHE A 181 5.74 -4.59 3.72
CA PHE A 181 4.38 -5.12 3.85
C PHE A 181 4.04 -5.53 5.30
N GLU A 182 5.02 -5.91 6.12
CA GLU A 182 4.84 -6.20 7.54
C GLU A 182 4.44 -4.92 8.33
N ASP A 183 4.89 -3.75 7.89
CA ASP A 183 4.56 -2.46 8.51
C ASP A 183 3.20 -1.90 8.04
N VAL A 184 2.63 -2.44 6.97
CA VAL A 184 1.30 -2.04 6.47
C VAL A 184 0.20 -2.74 7.25
N TYR A 185 -0.75 -1.99 7.77
CA TYR A 185 -1.88 -2.54 8.54
C TYR A 185 -3.16 -1.72 8.35
N VAL A 186 -4.30 -2.30 8.71
CA VAL A 186 -5.58 -1.60 8.76
C VAL A 186 -5.90 -1.23 10.21
N CYS A 187 -6.41 -0.02 10.43
CA CYS A 187 -6.88 0.42 11.74
C CYS A 187 -8.17 1.22 11.65
N ASP A 188 -8.89 1.32 12.75
CA ASP A 188 -10.07 2.16 12.91
C ASP A 188 -9.96 2.95 14.23
N PRO A 189 -9.82 4.28 14.20
CA PRO A 189 -9.68 5.08 15.41
C PRO A 189 -10.96 5.09 16.26
N ASN A 190 -12.10 4.68 15.71
CA ASN A 190 -13.38 4.60 16.43
C ASN A 190 -13.60 3.25 17.09
N ARG A 191 -12.71 2.29 16.91
CA ARG A 191 -12.83 0.93 17.45
C ARG A 191 -11.59 0.56 18.26
N PRO A 192 -11.69 0.44 19.58
CA PRO A 192 -10.55 0.13 20.45
C PRO A 192 -9.94 -1.25 20.19
N GLU A 193 -10.68 -2.17 19.57
CA GLU A 193 -10.19 -3.48 19.14
C GLU A 193 -9.30 -3.43 17.90
N HIS A 194 -9.31 -2.30 17.16
CA HIS A 194 -8.55 -2.07 15.94
C HIS A 194 -7.70 -0.78 16.01
N PRO A 195 -6.86 -0.62 17.04
CA PRO A 195 -6.21 0.66 17.33
C PRO A 195 -5.26 1.09 16.23
N CYS A 196 -5.25 2.39 15.92
CA CYS A 196 -4.22 2.97 15.09
C CYS A 196 -2.94 3.15 15.90
N ARG A 197 -1.82 2.64 15.38
CA ARG A 197 -0.50 2.75 15.98
C ARG A 197 0.19 4.02 15.48
N PRO A 198 1.07 4.64 16.27
CA PRO A 198 1.93 5.70 15.77
C PRO A 198 2.78 5.21 14.60
N MET A 199 2.85 5.99 13.52
CA MET A 199 3.79 5.70 12.44
C MET A 199 5.20 6.04 12.90
N GLN A 200 6.11 5.07 12.82
CA GLN A 200 7.53 5.33 12.97
C GLN A 200 8.05 5.88 11.64
N LEU A 201 8.44 7.16 11.63
CA LEU A 201 9.17 7.66 10.48
C LEU A 201 10.50 6.91 10.38
N PRO A 202 10.86 6.41 9.19
CA PRO A 202 12.17 5.83 9.01
C PRO A 202 13.24 6.85 9.48
N PRO A 203 14.31 6.38 10.16
CA PRO A 203 15.38 7.27 10.59
C PRO A 203 15.86 8.02 9.34
N ARG A 204 15.80 9.35 9.38
CA ARG A 204 16.34 10.18 8.28
C ARG A 204 17.78 9.74 8.08
N GLY A 205 18.01 9.01 7.01
CA GLY A 205 19.32 8.52 6.65
C GLY A 205 20.28 9.70 6.68
N GLY A 206 21.21 9.67 7.65
CA GLY A 206 22.28 10.65 7.69
C GLY A 206 22.96 10.58 6.33
N ARG A 207 22.88 11.65 5.55
CA ARG A 207 23.73 11.81 4.37
C ARG A 207 25.16 11.66 4.85
N GLY A 208 25.68 10.42 4.72
CA GLY A 208 27.10 10.17 4.85
C GLY A 208 27.79 10.98 3.77
N GLY A 209 28.36 12.13 4.18
CA GLY A 209 29.24 12.90 3.34
C GLY A 209 30.37 12.00 2.86
N ARG A 210 30.52 11.89 1.57
CA ARG A 210 31.76 11.53 0.88
C ARG A 210 32.11 12.67 -0.06
#